data_98c9d3396ceb8d504e4df28ca07a195a
#
_entry.id   98c9d3396ceb8d504e4df28ca07a195a
#
_cell.length_a   1.000
_cell.length_b   1.000
_cell.length_c   1.000
_cell.angle_alpha   90.00
_cell.angle_beta   90.00
_cell.angle_gamma   90.00
#
_symmetry.space_group_name_H-M   'P 1'
#
loop_
_entity.id
_entity.type
_entity.pdbx_description
1 polymer ?
#
loop_
_entity_poly.entity_id
_entity_poly.type
_entity_poly.pdbx_seq_one_letter_code
_entity_poly.pdbx_strand_id
1 'polypeptide(L)'
;MFRSNLLNKHLNIKLIESKKFIFDQVRKKKVIMTPEEWVRQSVIYYLVNSLNYPLGLISVESSLNYNGLKKRSDIIVKTRDGLNNYLLVECKSFKIKLNDTHLSQVSMYNKKYSSRYVMITNGIDHLVFSIKKKLDILGDIPRYKDLD
;
A
#
# COMPACT_ATOMS: atom_id res chain seq x y z
N MET A 1 0.57 -4.96 -15.65
CA MET A 1 1.62 -5.09 -14.60
C MET A 1 2.88 -4.40 -15.07
N PHE A 2 3.53 -3.65 -14.24
CA PHE A 2 4.83 -3.06 -14.53
C PHE A 2 5.82 -3.35 -13.41
N ARG A 3 7.09 -3.15 -13.67
CA ARG A 3 8.17 -3.52 -12.77
C ARG A 3 9.03 -2.31 -12.40
N SER A 4 9.22 -2.10 -11.12
CA SER A 4 10.08 -1.07 -10.55
C SER A 4 10.49 -1.48 -9.14
N ASN A 5 11.79 -1.50 -8.85
CA ASN A 5 12.24 -1.90 -7.53
C ASN A 5 12.04 -0.77 -6.52
N LEU A 6 11.03 -0.90 -5.68
CA LEU A 6 10.72 0.02 -4.59
C LEU A 6 11.38 -0.37 -3.27
N LEU A 7 11.95 -1.59 -3.17
CA LEU A 7 12.56 -2.06 -1.92
C LEU A 7 13.72 -1.16 -1.51
N ASN A 8 13.63 -0.61 -0.30
CA ASN A 8 14.59 0.36 0.20
C ASN A 8 15.43 -0.25 1.33
N LYS A 9 16.73 -0.41 1.06
CA LYS A 9 17.70 -0.94 2.02
C LYS A 9 18.14 0.08 3.06
N HIS A 10 17.82 1.36 2.86
CA HIS A 10 18.24 2.47 3.74
C HIS A 10 17.16 2.88 4.74
N LEU A 11 16.06 2.13 4.83
CA LEU A 11 15.05 2.35 5.86
C LEU A 11 15.65 2.10 7.25
N ASN A 12 15.05 2.74 8.26
CA ASN A 12 15.54 2.62 9.64
C ASN A 12 15.25 1.22 10.19
N ILE A 13 16.21 0.32 9.97
CA ILE A 13 16.17 -1.08 10.39
C ILE A 13 17.17 -1.27 11.53
N LYS A 14 16.72 -1.88 12.63
CA LYS A 14 17.55 -2.19 13.79
C LYS A 14 17.48 -3.67 14.15
N LEU A 15 18.61 -4.22 14.55
CA LEU A 15 18.72 -5.56 15.09
C LEU A 15 18.69 -5.45 16.62
N ILE A 16 17.68 -6.07 17.26
CA ILE A 16 17.53 -6.09 18.71
C ILE A 16 17.30 -7.55 19.12
N GLU A 17 18.20 -8.11 19.95
CA GLU A 17 18.11 -9.51 20.43
C GLU A 17 17.88 -10.51 19.29
N SER A 18 18.68 -10.43 18.23
CA SER A 18 18.61 -11.27 17.02
C SER A 18 17.34 -11.11 16.17
N LYS A 19 16.50 -10.13 16.48
CA LYS A 19 15.30 -9.79 15.67
C LYS A 19 15.49 -8.47 14.96
N LYS A 20 15.08 -8.41 13.69
CA LYS A 20 15.09 -7.17 12.92
C LYS A 20 13.79 -6.42 13.16
N PHE A 21 13.91 -5.13 13.45
CA PHE A 21 12.81 -4.18 13.57
C PHE A 21 12.97 -3.08 12.54
N ILE A 22 11.84 -2.60 12.02
CA ILE A 22 11.77 -1.46 11.12
C ILE A 22 10.91 -0.37 11.75
N PHE A 23 11.32 0.88 11.59
CA PHE A 23 10.53 1.99 12.09
C PHE A 23 9.36 2.30 11.14
N ASP A 24 8.15 2.23 11.65
CA ASP A 24 6.94 2.59 10.92
C ASP A 24 6.69 4.09 11.08
N GLN A 25 6.89 4.84 10.00
CA GLN A 25 6.74 6.30 10.03
C GLN A 25 5.27 6.76 10.11
N VAL A 26 4.31 5.91 9.80
CA VAL A 26 2.87 6.20 9.94
C VAL A 26 2.43 5.97 11.38
N ARG A 27 2.68 4.78 11.93
CA ARG A 27 2.34 4.42 13.31
C ARG A 27 3.32 4.97 14.34
N LYS A 28 4.48 5.51 13.91
CA LYS A 28 5.55 6.10 14.73
C LYS A 28 6.06 5.15 15.82
N LYS A 29 6.29 3.91 15.45
CA LYS A 29 6.83 2.87 16.35
C LYS A 29 7.68 1.86 15.58
N LYS A 30 8.51 1.14 16.31
CA LYS A 30 9.24 -0.01 15.76
C LYS A 30 8.32 -1.21 15.67
N VAL A 31 8.35 -1.90 14.55
CA VAL A 31 7.60 -3.13 14.30
C VAL A 31 8.55 -4.22 13.82
N ILE A 32 8.19 -5.48 14.04
CA ILE A 32 9.01 -6.60 13.55
C ILE A 32 9.07 -6.53 12.02
N MET A 33 10.28 -6.59 11.47
CA MET A 33 10.49 -6.58 10.03
C MET A 33 10.26 -7.96 9.45
N THR A 34 9.07 -8.18 8.92
CA THR A 34 8.77 -9.30 8.03
C THR A 34 9.05 -8.89 6.58
N PRO A 35 9.15 -9.83 5.63
CA PRO A 35 9.25 -9.47 4.20
C PRO A 35 8.12 -8.55 3.73
N GLU A 36 6.90 -8.80 4.19
CA GLU A 36 5.72 -7.98 3.85
C GLU A 36 5.81 -6.59 4.47
N GLU A 37 6.25 -6.47 5.73
CA GLU A 37 6.43 -5.17 6.40
C GLU A 37 7.52 -4.34 5.72
N TRP A 38 8.60 -4.96 5.25
CA TRP A 38 9.62 -4.26 4.48
C TRP A 38 9.05 -3.70 3.18
N VAL A 39 8.22 -4.47 2.49
CA VAL A 39 7.51 -3.98 1.29
C VAL A 39 6.62 -2.79 1.66
N ARG A 40 5.82 -2.91 2.70
CA ARG A 40 4.91 -1.84 3.15
C ARG A 40 5.66 -0.55 3.44
N GLN A 41 6.70 -0.59 4.25
CA GLN A 41 7.48 0.59 4.60
C GLN A 41 8.22 1.18 3.39
N SER A 42 8.71 0.34 2.49
CA SER A 42 9.34 0.79 1.24
C SER A 42 8.34 1.52 0.34
N VAL A 43 7.13 1.01 0.23
CA VAL A 43 6.05 1.64 -0.54
C VAL A 43 5.67 2.99 0.07
N ILE A 44 5.46 3.05 1.39
CA ILE A 44 5.15 4.32 2.08
C ILE A 44 6.25 5.35 1.83
N TYR A 45 7.52 4.95 1.98
CA TYR A 45 8.66 5.84 1.71
C TYR A 45 8.62 6.40 0.28
N TYR A 46 8.37 5.54 -0.71
CA TYR A 46 8.30 5.96 -2.10
C TYR A 46 7.11 6.90 -2.37
N LEU A 47 5.94 6.58 -1.83
CA LEU A 47 4.76 7.43 -1.98
C LEU A 47 5.01 8.84 -1.43
N VAL A 48 5.59 8.94 -0.23
CA VAL A 48 5.84 10.23 0.43
C VAL A 48 6.95 11.00 -0.24
N ASN A 49 8.11 10.37 -0.50
CA ASN A 49 9.31 11.07 -0.93
C ASN A 49 9.40 11.27 -2.44
N SER A 50 8.77 10.42 -3.24
CA SER A 50 8.86 10.50 -4.71
C SER A 50 7.56 10.94 -5.38
N LEU A 51 6.41 10.68 -4.79
CA LEU A 51 5.11 10.90 -5.41
C LEU A 51 4.23 11.93 -4.68
N ASN A 52 4.80 12.66 -3.70
CA ASN A 52 4.16 13.75 -2.97
C ASN A 52 2.90 13.37 -2.17
N TYR A 53 2.80 12.12 -1.74
CA TYR A 53 1.71 11.70 -0.86
C TYR A 53 1.90 12.28 0.53
N PRO A 54 0.90 12.97 1.10
CA PRO A 54 1.00 13.52 2.45
C PRO A 54 1.01 12.40 3.50
N LEU A 55 2.05 12.33 4.32
CA LEU A 55 2.18 11.31 5.35
C LEU A 55 0.98 11.29 6.31
N GLY A 56 0.45 12.44 6.66
CA GLY A 56 -0.69 12.57 7.58
C GLY A 56 -2.02 12.01 7.03
N LEU A 57 -2.10 11.73 5.72
CA LEU A 57 -3.27 11.13 5.09
C LEU A 57 -3.14 9.62 4.90
N ILE A 58 -2.01 9.05 5.28
CA ILE A 58 -1.72 7.63 5.16
C ILE A 58 -2.08 6.91 6.45
N SER A 59 -2.80 5.82 6.35
CA SER A 59 -3.05 4.87 7.43
C SER A 59 -2.64 3.46 7.01
N VAL A 60 -2.28 2.63 7.98
CA VAL A 60 -1.84 1.25 7.74
C VAL A 60 -2.68 0.27 8.55
N GLU A 61 -2.82 -0.95 8.04
CA GLU A 61 -3.53 -2.06 8.68
C GLU A 61 -4.97 -1.75 9.09
N SER A 62 -5.69 -0.96 8.30
CA SER A 62 -7.12 -0.73 8.54
C SER A 62 -7.86 -2.06 8.46
N SER A 63 -8.62 -2.39 9.51
CA SER A 63 -9.40 -3.61 9.54
C SER A 63 -10.80 -3.40 8.97
N LEU A 64 -11.31 -4.42 8.30
CA LEU A 64 -12.62 -4.44 7.69
C LEU A 64 -13.29 -5.78 7.93
N ASN A 65 -14.55 -5.77 8.37
CA ASN A 65 -15.39 -6.96 8.40
C ASN A 65 -16.21 -7.08 7.11
N TYR A 66 -16.00 -8.19 6.40
CA TYR A 66 -16.75 -8.52 5.21
C TYR A 66 -17.22 -9.97 5.31
N ASN A 67 -18.54 -10.20 5.30
CA ASN A 67 -19.14 -11.52 5.45
C ASN A 67 -18.61 -12.33 6.65
N GLY A 68 -18.41 -11.66 7.82
CA GLY A 68 -17.88 -12.28 9.01
C GLY A 68 -16.37 -12.55 8.99
N LEU A 69 -15.68 -12.26 7.91
CA LEU A 69 -14.23 -12.39 7.79
C LEU A 69 -13.57 -11.04 8.08
N LYS A 70 -12.60 -11.05 8.99
CA LYS A 70 -11.78 -9.88 9.29
C LYS A 70 -10.74 -9.72 8.19
N LYS A 71 -10.87 -8.68 7.38
CA LYS A 71 -9.94 -8.32 6.31
C LYS A 71 -9.24 -7.02 6.64
N ARG A 72 -7.95 -6.91 6.29
CA ARG A 72 -7.14 -5.70 6.50
C ARG A 72 -6.59 -5.23 5.17
N SER A 73 -6.71 -3.92 4.92
CA SER A 73 -5.89 -3.27 3.90
C SER A 73 -4.52 -2.94 4.50
N ASP A 74 -3.50 -2.95 3.68
CA ASP A 74 -2.15 -2.63 4.16
C ASP A 74 -1.91 -1.13 4.26
N ILE A 75 -2.31 -0.38 3.23
CA ILE A 75 -2.17 1.08 3.19
C ILE A 75 -3.45 1.68 2.62
N ILE A 76 -3.97 2.70 3.27
CA ILE A 76 -5.03 3.56 2.73
C ILE A 76 -4.52 4.99 2.76
N VAL A 77 -4.70 5.70 1.65
CA VAL A 77 -4.44 7.14 1.56
C VAL A 77 -5.75 7.87 1.34
N LYS A 78 -6.03 8.85 2.18
CA LYS A 78 -7.23 9.69 2.07
C LYS A 78 -7.04 10.83 1.09
N THR A 79 -8.15 11.37 0.59
CA THR A 79 -8.18 12.70 -0.05
C THR A 79 -7.92 13.78 0.99
N ARG A 80 -7.54 15.01 0.55
CA ARG A 80 -7.18 16.08 1.49
C ARG A 80 -8.30 16.48 2.44
N ASP A 81 -9.55 16.42 1.99
CA ASP A 81 -10.71 16.67 2.82
C ASP A 81 -10.98 15.55 3.83
N GLY A 82 -10.30 14.41 3.70
CA GLY A 82 -10.46 13.23 4.56
C GLY A 82 -11.74 12.45 4.33
N LEU A 83 -12.57 12.84 3.36
CA LEU A 83 -13.89 12.24 3.15
C LEU A 83 -13.87 10.99 2.28
N ASN A 84 -12.88 10.89 1.39
CA ASN A 84 -12.79 9.80 0.42
C ASN A 84 -11.43 9.11 0.51
N ASN A 85 -11.37 7.90 -0.06
CA ASN A 85 -10.12 7.16 -0.22
C ASN A 85 -9.52 7.49 -1.60
N TYR A 86 -8.26 7.89 -1.59
CA TYR A 86 -7.51 8.18 -2.82
C TYR A 86 -6.82 6.95 -3.38
N LEU A 87 -6.11 6.22 -2.52
CA LEU A 87 -5.35 5.03 -2.90
C LEU A 87 -5.50 3.94 -1.84
N LEU A 88 -5.79 2.73 -2.30
CA LEU A 88 -5.72 1.51 -1.51
C LEU A 88 -4.55 0.68 -2.00
N VAL A 89 -3.67 0.25 -1.10
CA VAL A 89 -2.54 -0.61 -1.46
C VAL A 89 -2.63 -1.93 -0.69
N GLU A 90 -2.51 -3.03 -1.41
CA GLU A 90 -2.31 -4.36 -0.86
C GLU A 90 -0.85 -4.74 -1.05
N CYS A 91 -0.12 -4.91 0.05
CA CYS A 91 1.28 -5.30 0.04
C CYS A 91 1.42 -6.82 0.23
N LYS A 92 2.23 -7.43 -0.60
CA LYS A 92 2.61 -8.83 -0.50
C LYS A 92 4.12 -8.92 -0.25
N SER A 93 4.57 -10.02 0.35
CA SER A 93 5.99 -10.29 0.50
C SER A 93 6.69 -10.21 -0.87
N PHE A 94 7.90 -9.68 -0.91
CA PHE A 94 8.72 -9.67 -2.12
C PHE A 94 9.06 -11.07 -2.64
N LYS A 95 8.85 -12.10 -1.82
CA LYS A 95 9.03 -13.51 -2.19
C LYS A 95 7.82 -14.08 -2.95
N ILE A 96 6.70 -13.38 -2.98
CA ILE A 96 5.46 -13.84 -3.60
C ILE A 96 5.34 -13.22 -4.99
N LYS A 97 5.09 -14.07 -5.99
CA LYS A 97 4.78 -13.61 -7.34
C LYS A 97 3.32 -13.16 -7.42
N LEU A 98 3.09 -11.99 -7.99
CA LEU A 98 1.74 -11.47 -8.18
C LEU A 98 1.01 -12.27 -9.26
N ASN A 99 -0.29 -12.49 -9.05
CA ASN A 99 -1.17 -13.20 -9.97
C ASN A 99 -2.61 -12.68 -9.89
N ASP A 100 -3.50 -13.23 -10.71
CA ASP A 100 -4.90 -12.80 -10.81
C ASP A 100 -5.72 -13.03 -9.53
N THR A 101 -5.33 -13.99 -8.70
CA THR A 101 -5.98 -14.22 -7.41
C THR A 101 -5.82 -13.02 -6.47
N HIS A 102 -4.63 -12.41 -6.46
CA HIS A 102 -4.38 -11.19 -5.70
C HIS A 102 -5.23 -10.03 -6.20
N LEU A 103 -5.41 -9.92 -7.51
CA LEU A 103 -6.28 -8.92 -8.13
C LEU A 103 -7.74 -9.06 -7.65
N SER A 104 -8.25 -10.28 -7.63
CA SER A 104 -9.62 -10.54 -7.16
C SER A 104 -9.82 -10.14 -5.70
N GLN A 105 -8.84 -10.42 -4.84
CA GLN A 105 -8.87 -10.01 -3.43
C GLN A 105 -8.99 -8.50 -3.28
N VAL A 106 -8.17 -7.75 -4.01
CA VAL A 106 -8.16 -6.29 -3.93
C VAL A 106 -9.44 -5.70 -4.50
N SER A 107 -9.98 -6.26 -5.57
CA SER A 107 -11.27 -5.84 -6.11
C SER A 107 -12.40 -5.98 -5.10
N MET A 108 -12.39 -7.05 -4.30
CA MET A 108 -13.34 -7.23 -3.20
C MET A 108 -13.18 -6.16 -2.11
N TYR A 109 -11.96 -5.85 -1.71
CA TYR A 109 -11.68 -4.79 -0.75
C TYR A 109 -12.17 -3.45 -1.27
N ASN A 110 -11.96 -3.16 -2.55
CA ASN A 110 -12.29 -1.87 -3.10
C ASN A 110 -13.79 -1.61 -3.19
N LYS A 111 -14.62 -2.64 -3.32
CA LYS A 111 -16.08 -2.48 -3.21
C LYS A 111 -16.51 -1.82 -1.91
N LYS A 112 -15.74 -2.03 -0.83
CA LYS A 112 -16.03 -1.49 0.49
C LYS A 112 -15.32 -0.17 0.74
N TYR A 113 -14.06 -0.02 0.33
CA TYR A 113 -13.28 1.20 0.55
C TYR A 113 -13.52 2.28 -0.49
N SER A 114 -14.02 1.93 -1.67
CA SER A 114 -14.31 2.86 -2.78
C SER A 114 -13.16 3.79 -3.11
N SER A 115 -11.94 3.25 -3.18
CA SER A 115 -10.75 4.04 -3.50
C SER A 115 -10.73 4.42 -4.97
N ARG A 116 -10.19 5.61 -5.27
CA ARG A 116 -9.99 6.06 -6.64
C ARG A 116 -8.98 5.23 -7.39
N TYR A 117 -7.88 4.88 -6.72
CA TYR A 117 -6.83 4.01 -7.23
C TYR A 117 -6.66 2.82 -6.32
N VAL A 118 -6.30 1.70 -6.92
CA VAL A 118 -5.98 0.47 -6.20
C VAL A 118 -4.66 -0.06 -6.72
N MET A 119 -3.79 -0.49 -5.82
CA MET A 119 -2.48 -1.03 -6.11
C MET A 119 -2.28 -2.35 -5.39
N ILE A 120 -1.74 -3.34 -6.10
CA ILE A 120 -1.15 -4.53 -5.49
C ILE A 120 0.34 -4.51 -5.79
N THR A 121 1.15 -4.77 -4.79
CA THR A 121 2.60 -4.75 -4.94
C THR A 121 3.29 -5.78 -4.05
N ASN A 122 4.38 -6.34 -4.56
CA ASN A 122 5.36 -7.09 -3.79
C ASN A 122 6.67 -6.31 -3.59
N GLY A 123 6.66 -5.02 -3.92
CA GLY A 123 7.83 -4.15 -3.87
C GLY A 123 8.65 -4.11 -5.15
N ILE A 124 8.41 -5.02 -6.09
CA ILE A 124 9.14 -5.14 -7.36
C ILE A 124 8.17 -5.15 -8.55
N ASP A 125 7.13 -5.94 -8.47
CA ASP A 125 6.06 -5.99 -9.46
C ASP A 125 4.83 -5.29 -8.92
N HIS A 126 4.14 -4.55 -9.78
CA HIS A 126 3.01 -3.72 -9.39
C HIS A 126 1.85 -3.87 -10.37
N LEU A 127 0.65 -3.97 -9.81
CA LEU A 127 -0.62 -3.82 -10.51
C LEU A 127 -1.30 -2.58 -9.95
N VAL A 128 -1.56 -1.61 -10.81
CA VAL A 128 -2.22 -0.36 -10.42
C VAL A 128 -3.38 -0.09 -11.36
N PHE A 129 -4.54 0.23 -10.82
CA PHE A 129 -5.70 0.60 -11.62
C PHE A 129 -6.43 1.79 -11.07
N SER A 130 -7.01 2.53 -11.99
CA SER A 130 -7.97 3.59 -11.72
C SER A 130 -9.37 3.01 -11.77
N ILE A 131 -10.19 3.37 -10.80
CA ILE A 131 -11.60 2.96 -10.73
C ILE A 131 -12.45 4.22 -10.78
N LYS A 132 -12.80 4.64 -12.02
CA LYS A 132 -13.76 5.73 -12.23
C LYS A 132 -15.07 5.13 -12.74
N LYS A 133 -15.34 5.29 -14.03
CA LYS A 133 -16.50 4.69 -14.69
C LYS A 133 -16.25 3.24 -15.12
N LYS A 134 -14.99 2.90 -15.35
CA LYS A 134 -14.53 1.57 -15.71
C LYS A 134 -13.17 1.31 -15.07
N LEU A 135 -12.78 0.06 -15.04
CA LEU A 135 -11.46 -0.36 -14.57
C LEU A 135 -10.42 -0.09 -15.65
N ASP A 136 -9.46 0.79 -15.38
CA ASP A 136 -8.33 1.07 -16.26
C ASP A 136 -7.03 0.64 -15.57
N ILE A 137 -6.23 -0.18 -16.26
CA ILE A 137 -4.90 -0.60 -15.79
C ILE A 137 -3.91 0.53 -16.09
N LEU A 138 -3.15 0.93 -15.08
CA LEU A 138 -2.14 1.98 -15.21
C LEU A 138 -0.75 1.36 -15.35
N GLY A 139 0.14 2.04 -16.11
CA GLY A 139 1.54 1.65 -16.27
C GLY A 139 2.49 2.31 -15.27
N ASP A 140 1.97 3.02 -14.28
CA ASP A 140 2.75 3.69 -13.25
C ASP A 140 1.89 3.94 -12.01
N ILE A 141 2.54 4.27 -10.89
CA ILE A 141 1.86 4.67 -9.65
C ILE A 141 1.52 6.16 -9.79
N PRO A 142 0.24 6.55 -9.62
CA PRO A 142 -0.15 7.95 -9.77
C PRO A 142 0.48 8.83 -8.68
N ARG A 143 0.92 10.03 -9.05
CA ARG A 143 1.29 11.05 -8.07
C ARG A 143 0.06 11.49 -7.29
N TYR A 144 0.27 11.84 -6.02
CA TYR A 144 -0.81 12.45 -5.25
C TYR A 144 -1.17 13.79 -5.87
N LYS A 145 -2.41 13.92 -6.27
CA LYS A 145 -2.96 15.18 -6.76
C LYS A 145 -4.18 15.53 -5.95
N ASP A 146 -4.19 16.75 -5.47
CA ASP A 146 -5.42 17.32 -4.97
C ASP A 146 -6.39 17.40 -6.16
N LEU A 147 -7.55 16.87 -5.96
CA LEU A 147 -8.52 16.82 -7.01
C LEU A 147 -9.62 17.79 -6.69
N ASP A 148 -9.63 18.70 -7.51
CA ASP A 148 -10.77 19.58 -7.68
C ASP A 148 -12.04 18.77 -7.99
#